data_cf8e067d9211a40546f528ae9f7f3f86
#
_entry.id   cf8e067d9211a40546f528ae9f7f3f86
#
_cell.length_a   1.000
_cell.length_b   1.000
_cell.length_c   1.000
_cell.angle_alpha   90.00
_cell.angle_beta   90.00
_cell.angle_gamma   90.00
#
_symmetry.space_group_name_H-M   'P 1'
#
loop_
_entity.id
_entity.type
_entity.pdbx_description
1 polymer ?
#
loop_
_entity_poly.entity_id
_entity_poly.type
_entity_poly.pdbx_seq_one_letter_code
_entity_poly.pdbx_strand_id
1 'polypeptide(L)'
;MDLHLLKPLVALLAIVNPIGAIPFFLHFTQNLTREQRKRTVRVASVASFLVVGLSAVCGLQIIEFFGITIASFQVGGGLLLLVSSMNMLNAQQAESRGSDVGDGQAKADAGDSIAIVPLTIPLLTGPATISTMVIYADKTRTLLQHAVLVGYGVVIGVATFAAFSAAGRIAKLLGRTGINVMTRLMGLILAAMAVELLSDGLLKLFPALSGLPAN
;
A
#
# COMPACT_ATOMS: atom_id res chain seq x y z
N MET A 1 -14.20 -14.81 -15.69
CA MET A 1 -13.14 -14.34 -14.78
C MET A 1 -13.85 -13.64 -13.64
N ASP A 2 -13.91 -14.30 -12.47
CA ASP A 2 -14.78 -13.86 -11.38
C ASP A 2 -14.36 -12.47 -10.87
N LEU A 3 -15.29 -11.52 -10.96
CA LEU A 3 -15.10 -10.15 -10.45
C LEU A 3 -14.64 -10.15 -8.97
N HIS A 4 -14.97 -11.20 -8.23
CA HIS A 4 -14.54 -11.38 -6.83
C HIS A 4 -13.02 -11.52 -6.67
N LEU A 5 -12.30 -12.05 -7.67
CA LEU A 5 -10.85 -12.17 -7.63
C LEU A 5 -10.13 -10.87 -8.04
N LEU A 6 -10.77 -10.00 -8.83
CA LEU A 6 -10.15 -8.75 -9.25
C LEU A 6 -10.23 -7.64 -8.20
N LYS A 7 -11.28 -7.63 -7.36
CA LYS A 7 -11.46 -6.61 -6.33
C LYS A 7 -10.24 -6.45 -5.41
N PRO A 8 -9.67 -7.53 -4.82
CA PRO A 8 -8.48 -7.41 -3.96
C PRO A 8 -7.27 -6.84 -4.70
N LEU A 9 -7.05 -7.25 -5.94
CA LEU A 9 -5.93 -6.76 -6.74
C LEU A 9 -6.05 -5.26 -7.05
N VAL A 10 -7.23 -4.83 -7.48
CA VAL A 10 -7.49 -3.40 -7.77
C VAL A 10 -7.36 -2.56 -6.49
N ALA A 11 -7.88 -3.07 -5.37
CA ALA A 11 -7.74 -2.44 -4.06
C ALA A 11 -6.26 -2.28 -3.68
N LEU A 12 -5.47 -3.33 -3.77
CA LEU A 12 -4.04 -3.30 -3.46
C LEU A 12 -3.28 -2.36 -4.39
N LEU A 13 -3.57 -2.36 -5.70
CA LEU A 13 -2.95 -1.42 -6.64
C LEU A 13 -3.29 0.04 -6.31
N ALA A 14 -4.53 0.30 -5.87
CA ALA A 14 -4.94 1.64 -5.46
C ALA A 14 -4.25 2.09 -4.16
N ILE A 15 -4.12 1.19 -3.17
CA ILE A 15 -3.49 1.47 -1.87
C ILE A 15 -1.98 1.68 -2.04
N VAL A 16 -1.30 0.77 -2.72
CA VAL A 16 0.15 0.83 -2.96
C VAL A 16 0.50 2.01 -3.87
N ASN A 17 -0.37 2.31 -4.83
CA ASN A 17 -0.29 3.45 -5.74
C ASN A 17 1.14 3.74 -6.26
N PRO A 18 1.77 2.84 -7.03
CA PRO A 18 3.15 3.02 -7.47
C PRO A 18 3.38 4.29 -8.31
N ILE A 19 2.32 4.75 -9.01
CA ILE A 19 2.37 5.99 -9.83
C ILE A 19 2.41 7.21 -8.92
N GLY A 20 1.61 7.26 -7.87
CA GLY A 20 1.61 8.35 -6.89
C GLY A 20 2.92 8.43 -6.09
N ALA A 21 3.67 7.32 -6.01
CA ALA A 21 4.97 7.29 -5.36
C ALA A 21 6.13 7.79 -6.25
N ILE A 22 5.90 8.01 -7.57
CA ILE A 22 6.93 8.45 -8.52
C ILE A 22 7.65 9.74 -8.09
N PRO A 23 6.98 10.81 -7.63
CA PRO A 23 7.67 12.02 -7.20
C PRO A 23 8.65 11.75 -6.06
N PHE A 24 8.26 10.95 -5.09
CA PHE A 24 9.12 10.56 -3.97
C PHE A 24 10.32 9.73 -4.46
N PHE A 25 10.07 8.74 -5.32
CA PHE A 25 11.14 7.95 -5.92
C PHE A 25 12.15 8.83 -6.66
N LEU A 26 11.69 9.78 -7.46
CA LEU A 26 12.56 10.72 -8.19
C LEU A 26 13.34 11.62 -7.24
N HIS A 27 12.70 12.12 -6.18
CA HIS A 27 13.34 12.94 -5.17
C HIS A 27 14.45 12.17 -4.44
N PHE A 28 14.17 10.97 -3.94
CA PHE A 28 15.15 10.15 -3.21
C PHE A 28 16.29 9.63 -4.09
N THR A 29 16.07 9.51 -5.40
CA THR A 29 17.07 8.95 -6.33
C THR A 29 17.76 10.01 -7.19
N GLN A 30 17.56 11.31 -6.95
CA GLN A 30 18.11 12.38 -7.78
C GLN A 30 19.64 12.41 -7.81
N ASN A 31 20.29 12.09 -6.69
CA ASN A 31 21.75 12.10 -6.54
C ASN A 31 22.38 10.71 -6.78
N LEU A 32 21.58 9.68 -7.09
CA LEU A 32 22.08 8.33 -7.32
C LEU A 32 22.59 8.12 -8.75
N THR A 33 23.62 7.31 -8.90
CA THR A 33 24.07 6.83 -10.19
C THR A 33 22.99 5.98 -10.87
N ARG A 34 23.11 5.78 -12.19
CA ARG A 34 22.17 4.92 -12.95
C ARG A 34 22.09 3.50 -12.39
N GLU A 35 23.20 2.96 -11.91
CA GLU A 35 23.26 1.60 -11.36
C GLU A 35 22.59 1.53 -9.99
N GLN A 36 22.90 2.48 -9.11
CA GLN A 36 22.24 2.61 -7.80
C GLN A 36 20.74 2.76 -7.97
N ARG A 37 20.29 3.63 -8.88
CA ARG A 37 18.87 3.81 -9.17
C ARG A 37 18.20 2.53 -9.68
N LYS A 38 18.82 1.76 -10.58
CA LYS A 38 18.31 0.45 -11.02
C LYS A 38 18.24 -0.55 -9.87
N ARG A 39 19.22 -0.52 -8.96
CA ARG A 39 19.23 -1.36 -7.76
C ARG A 39 18.06 -0.98 -6.84
N THR A 40 17.86 0.32 -6.58
CA THR A 40 16.73 0.84 -5.80
C THR A 40 15.38 0.36 -6.37
N VAL A 41 15.19 0.44 -7.70
CA VAL A 41 13.97 -0.08 -8.35
C VAL A 41 13.77 -1.57 -8.05
N ARG A 42 14.80 -2.39 -8.22
CA ARG A 42 14.71 -3.84 -7.99
C ARG A 42 14.41 -4.15 -6.52
N VAL A 43 15.13 -3.52 -5.60
CA VAL A 43 14.95 -3.75 -4.16
C VAL A 43 13.55 -3.30 -3.71
N ALA A 44 13.08 -2.13 -4.14
CA ALA A 44 11.73 -1.66 -3.82
C ALA A 44 10.64 -2.59 -4.36
N SER A 45 10.82 -3.11 -5.58
CA SER A 45 9.87 -4.05 -6.20
C SER A 45 9.82 -5.40 -5.48
N VAL A 46 10.99 -5.95 -5.15
CA VAL A 46 11.08 -7.21 -4.39
C VAL A 46 10.54 -7.03 -2.97
N ALA A 47 10.86 -5.93 -2.31
CA ALA A 47 10.35 -5.63 -0.97
C ALA A 47 8.81 -5.48 -0.99
N SER A 48 8.24 -4.80 -2.00
CA SER A 48 6.77 -4.72 -2.15
C SER A 48 6.13 -6.09 -2.33
N PHE A 49 6.72 -6.94 -3.17
CA PHE A 49 6.28 -8.33 -3.31
C PHE A 49 6.34 -9.09 -1.99
N LEU A 50 7.48 -9.00 -1.28
CA LEU A 50 7.68 -9.72 -0.01
C LEU A 50 6.69 -9.26 1.06
N VAL A 51 6.49 -7.95 1.23
CA VAL A 51 5.55 -7.43 2.24
C VAL A 51 4.14 -7.91 1.95
N VAL A 52 3.66 -7.79 0.71
CA VAL A 52 2.31 -8.23 0.33
C VAL A 52 2.18 -9.76 0.47
N GLY A 53 3.17 -10.52 -0.02
CA GLY A 53 3.17 -11.98 0.06
C GLY A 53 3.24 -12.51 1.49
N LEU A 54 4.12 -11.97 2.33
CA LEU A 54 4.22 -12.34 3.74
C LEU A 54 2.95 -11.98 4.51
N SER A 55 2.35 -10.81 4.21
CA SER A 55 1.07 -10.43 4.82
C SER A 55 -0.06 -11.39 4.48
N ALA A 56 -0.06 -11.95 3.25
CA ALA A 56 -1.01 -12.96 2.85
C ALA A 56 -0.86 -14.29 3.60
N VAL A 57 0.39 -14.68 3.84
CA VAL A 57 0.71 -16.00 4.43
C VAL A 57 0.70 -15.96 5.96
N CYS A 58 1.31 -14.94 6.55
CA CYS A 58 1.56 -14.89 8.00
C CYS A 58 0.63 -13.90 8.73
N GLY A 59 -0.13 -13.08 8.00
CA GLY A 59 -0.87 -11.99 8.62
C GLY A 59 -1.96 -12.45 9.59
N LEU A 60 -2.69 -13.52 9.26
CA LEU A 60 -3.71 -14.10 10.15
C LEU A 60 -3.09 -14.66 11.43
N GLN A 61 -1.99 -15.40 11.32
CA GLN A 61 -1.30 -15.98 12.47
C GLN A 61 -0.79 -14.90 13.42
N ILE A 62 -0.33 -13.77 12.88
CA ILE A 62 0.09 -12.63 13.69
C ILE A 62 -1.09 -12.05 14.46
N ILE A 63 -2.24 -11.84 13.81
CA ILE A 63 -3.44 -11.32 14.46
C ILE A 63 -3.93 -12.27 15.57
N GLU A 64 -3.98 -13.57 15.29
CA GLU A 64 -4.37 -14.59 16.25
C GLU A 64 -3.41 -14.64 17.45
N PHE A 65 -2.10 -14.55 17.20
CA PHE A 65 -1.07 -14.53 18.25
C PHE A 65 -1.27 -13.36 19.23
N PHE A 66 -1.66 -12.18 18.73
CA PHE A 66 -1.96 -11.02 19.57
C PHE A 66 -3.38 -11.05 20.17
N GLY A 67 -4.19 -12.04 19.88
CA GLY A 67 -5.58 -12.12 20.35
C GLY A 67 -6.50 -11.03 19.78
N ILE A 68 -6.14 -10.45 18.63
CA ILE A 68 -6.90 -9.38 17.98
C ILE A 68 -7.94 -10.01 17.06
N THR A 69 -9.18 -9.53 17.13
CA THR A 69 -10.23 -9.99 16.22
C THR A 69 -10.06 -9.37 14.83
N ILE A 70 -10.46 -10.11 13.79
CA ILE A 70 -10.46 -9.57 12.41
C ILE A 70 -11.34 -8.31 12.31
N ALA A 71 -12.42 -8.25 13.04
CA ALA A 71 -13.30 -7.09 13.08
C ALA A 71 -12.58 -5.84 13.64
N SER A 72 -11.87 -5.98 14.77
CA SER A 72 -11.04 -4.90 15.33
C SER A 72 -9.93 -4.48 14.37
N PHE A 73 -9.32 -5.46 13.70
CA PHE A 73 -8.28 -5.22 12.71
C PHE A 73 -8.81 -4.51 11.45
N GLN A 74 -10.06 -4.81 11.03
CA GLN A 74 -10.75 -4.09 9.96
C GLN A 74 -10.96 -2.62 10.31
N VAL A 75 -11.41 -2.33 11.52
CA VAL A 75 -11.60 -0.94 12.00
C VAL A 75 -10.26 -0.21 12.03
N GLY A 76 -9.23 -0.79 12.64
CA GLY A 76 -7.88 -0.21 12.69
C GLY A 76 -7.29 0.03 11.29
N GLY A 77 -7.37 -0.97 10.42
CA GLY A 77 -6.94 -0.87 9.03
C GLY A 77 -7.69 0.18 8.23
N GLY A 78 -9.02 0.28 8.43
CA GLY A 78 -9.86 1.30 7.82
C GLY A 78 -9.49 2.71 8.26
N LEU A 79 -9.18 2.92 9.54
CA LEU A 79 -8.70 4.22 10.05
C LEU A 79 -7.36 4.60 9.41
N LEU A 80 -6.41 3.67 9.34
CA LEU A 80 -5.10 3.90 8.71
C LEU A 80 -5.25 4.22 7.22
N LEU A 81 -6.17 3.52 6.54
CA LEU A 81 -6.48 3.76 5.13
C LEU A 81 -7.13 5.14 4.94
N LEU A 82 -8.02 5.55 5.85
CA LEU A 82 -8.66 6.86 5.83
C LEU A 82 -7.62 7.98 6.00
N VAL A 83 -6.73 7.87 6.98
CA VAL A 83 -5.62 8.82 7.17
C VAL A 83 -4.74 8.89 5.92
N SER A 84 -4.39 7.75 5.33
CA SER A 84 -3.61 7.69 4.08
C SER A 84 -4.34 8.39 2.93
N SER A 85 -5.64 8.17 2.79
CA SER A 85 -6.46 8.80 1.75
C SER A 85 -6.54 10.32 1.91
N MET A 86 -6.77 10.80 3.14
CA MET A 86 -6.80 12.23 3.44
C MET A 86 -5.46 12.90 3.11
N ASN A 87 -4.39 12.25 3.41
CA ASN A 87 -3.06 12.69 3.06
C ASN A 87 -2.85 12.81 1.53
N MET A 88 -3.38 11.86 0.76
CA MET A 88 -3.36 11.91 -0.71
C MET A 88 -4.24 13.02 -1.28
N LEU A 89 -5.40 13.28 -0.69
CA LEU A 89 -6.32 14.33 -1.11
C LEU A 89 -5.75 15.73 -0.88
N ASN A 90 -5.07 15.93 0.25
CA ASN A 90 -4.52 17.25 0.62
C ASN A 90 -3.28 17.64 -0.18
N ALA A 91 -2.68 16.74 -0.97
CA ALA A 91 -1.54 16.98 -1.86
C ALA A 91 -0.32 17.72 -1.25
N GLN A 92 -0.37 18.07 0.03
CA GLN A 92 0.69 18.80 0.76
C GLN A 92 1.85 17.91 1.21
N GLN A 93 1.75 16.61 0.97
CA GLN A 93 2.68 15.61 1.51
C GLN A 93 4.06 15.59 0.85
N ALA A 94 4.21 16.16 -0.33
CA ALA A 94 5.54 16.25 -0.95
C ALA A 94 6.47 17.17 -0.15
N GLU A 95 5.90 18.19 0.55
CA GLU A 95 6.69 19.17 1.30
C GLU A 95 6.83 18.82 2.78
N SER A 96 5.80 18.27 3.44
CA SER A 96 5.87 17.97 4.87
C SER A 96 6.56 16.64 5.20
N ARG A 97 6.61 15.65 4.29
CA ARG A 97 7.50 14.49 4.44
C ARG A 97 8.95 14.78 4.08
N GLY A 98 9.24 15.98 3.57
CA GLY A 98 10.59 16.49 3.41
C GLY A 98 11.36 16.65 4.73
N SER A 99 10.68 16.75 5.87
CA SER A 99 11.34 16.82 7.18
C SER A 99 11.85 15.47 7.69
N ASP A 100 11.18 14.36 7.31
CA ASP A 100 11.68 13.00 7.60
C ASP A 100 12.80 12.58 6.63
N VAL A 101 13.03 13.37 5.57
CA VAL A 101 14.06 13.15 4.53
C VAL A 101 15.48 13.45 5.05
N GLY A 102 15.62 14.31 6.07
CA GLY A 102 16.92 14.61 6.66
C GLY A 102 17.64 13.37 7.19
N ASP A 103 16.90 12.44 7.78
CA ASP A 103 17.45 11.15 8.27
C ASP A 103 17.71 10.14 7.14
N GLY A 104 16.98 10.24 6.03
CA GLY A 104 17.17 9.39 4.85
C GLY A 104 18.41 9.75 4.05
N GLN A 105 18.78 11.04 3.96
CA GLN A 105 19.97 11.48 3.23
C GLN A 105 21.27 11.11 3.96
N ALA A 106 21.30 11.13 5.29
CA ALA A 106 22.45 10.66 6.06
C ALA A 106 22.73 9.15 5.91
N LYS A 107 21.70 8.36 5.50
CA LYS A 107 21.79 6.92 5.22
C LYS A 107 22.00 6.61 3.74
N ALA A 108 21.92 7.60 2.86
CA ALA A 108 22.09 7.43 1.41
C ALA A 108 23.50 6.97 1.01
N ASP A 109 24.49 7.27 1.83
CA ASP A 109 25.86 6.80 1.64
C ASP A 109 26.02 5.28 1.80
N ALA A 110 25.02 4.60 2.33
CA ALA A 110 24.99 3.14 2.51
C ALA A 110 24.29 2.36 1.37
N GLY A 111 23.86 3.02 0.29
CA GLY A 111 23.46 2.39 -1.00
C GLY A 111 22.25 1.44 -0.99
N ASP A 112 21.95 0.75 0.08
CA ASP A 112 20.91 -0.29 0.18
C ASP A 112 19.69 0.14 0.99
N SER A 113 19.84 1.13 1.87
CA SER A 113 18.79 1.48 2.84
C SER A 113 17.63 2.29 2.24
N ILE A 114 17.85 3.08 1.19
CA ILE A 114 16.83 3.98 0.61
C ILE A 114 15.68 3.21 -0.05
N ALA A 115 15.98 2.05 -0.65
CA ALA A 115 14.97 1.27 -1.35
C ALA A 115 13.96 0.59 -0.41
N ILE A 116 14.38 0.28 0.82
CA ILE A 116 13.56 -0.40 1.82
C ILE A 116 12.90 0.62 2.73
N VAL A 117 13.67 1.56 3.26
CA VAL A 117 13.21 2.61 4.19
C VAL A 117 13.72 3.95 3.69
N PRO A 118 12.88 4.93 3.40
CA PRO A 118 11.42 4.99 3.57
C PRO A 118 10.59 4.63 2.32
N LEU A 119 11.22 4.18 1.22
CA LEU A 119 10.52 4.09 -0.07
C LEU A 119 9.49 2.95 -0.11
N THR A 120 9.82 1.75 0.40
CA THR A 120 8.90 0.62 0.38
C THR A 120 8.09 0.54 1.67
N ILE A 121 8.75 0.61 2.81
CA ILE A 121 8.12 0.60 4.13
C ILE A 121 8.45 1.95 4.79
N PRO A 122 7.52 2.88 5.01
CA PRO A 122 6.06 2.78 5.01
C PRO A 122 5.35 3.33 3.75
N LEU A 123 6.08 3.81 2.73
CA LEU A 123 5.46 4.61 1.66
C LEU A 123 4.57 3.79 0.71
N LEU A 124 5.10 2.67 0.16
CA LEU A 124 4.37 1.83 -0.78
C LEU A 124 3.52 0.77 -0.09
N THR A 125 4.12 0.04 0.85
CA THR A 125 3.49 -1.10 1.51
C THR A 125 3.33 -0.83 3.01
N GLY A 126 2.63 0.26 3.33
CA GLY A 126 2.36 0.67 4.70
C GLY A 126 1.33 -0.21 5.41
N PRO A 127 0.99 0.14 6.66
CA PRO A 127 0.05 -0.62 7.48
C PRO A 127 -1.30 -0.87 6.79
N ALA A 128 -1.80 0.07 5.98
CA ALA A 128 -3.04 -0.08 5.22
C ALA A 128 -2.98 -1.23 4.20
N THR A 129 -1.83 -1.39 3.50
CA THR A 129 -1.61 -2.51 2.56
C THR A 129 -1.61 -3.84 3.29
N ILE A 130 -0.90 -3.92 4.42
CA ILE A 130 -0.81 -5.11 5.26
C ILE A 130 -2.20 -5.48 5.78
N SER A 131 -2.92 -4.53 6.37
CA SER A 131 -4.27 -4.73 6.90
C SER A 131 -5.23 -5.24 5.82
N THR A 132 -5.23 -4.60 4.66
CA THR A 132 -6.09 -5.00 3.54
C THR A 132 -5.77 -6.42 3.08
N MET A 133 -4.48 -6.78 2.99
CA MET A 133 -4.07 -8.10 2.55
C MET A 133 -4.49 -9.18 3.54
N VAL A 134 -4.32 -8.94 4.84
CA VAL A 134 -4.74 -9.86 5.90
C VAL A 134 -6.25 -10.07 5.90
N ILE A 135 -7.04 -9.00 5.72
CA ILE A 135 -8.50 -9.08 5.64
C ILE A 135 -8.95 -9.91 4.42
N TYR A 136 -8.25 -9.79 3.29
CA TYR A 136 -8.56 -10.63 2.13
C TYR A 136 -8.11 -12.09 2.37
N ALA A 137 -7.00 -12.32 3.08
CA ALA A 137 -6.56 -13.66 3.45
C ALA A 137 -7.58 -14.38 4.35
N ASP A 138 -8.20 -13.66 5.30
CA ASP A 138 -9.28 -14.19 6.16
C ASP A 138 -10.51 -14.70 5.35
N LYS A 139 -10.78 -14.04 4.22
CA LYS A 139 -11.92 -14.41 3.35
C LYS A 139 -11.62 -15.62 2.45
N THR A 140 -10.38 -16.10 2.39
CA THR A 140 -10.02 -17.25 1.55
C THR A 140 -10.35 -18.58 2.24
N ARG A 141 -10.81 -19.55 1.44
CA ARG A 141 -11.24 -20.88 1.93
C ARG A 141 -10.43 -22.04 1.32
N THR A 142 -9.70 -21.77 0.25
CA THR A 142 -8.96 -22.80 -0.48
C THR A 142 -7.49 -22.40 -0.66
N LEU A 143 -6.61 -23.41 -0.76
CA LEU A 143 -5.19 -23.19 -1.05
C LEU A 143 -4.98 -22.42 -2.36
N LEU A 144 -5.84 -22.65 -3.36
CA LEU A 144 -5.76 -21.93 -4.63
C LEU A 144 -6.03 -20.45 -4.45
N GLN A 145 -7.04 -20.07 -3.63
CA GLN A 145 -7.32 -18.66 -3.32
C GLN A 145 -6.15 -18.00 -2.59
N HIS A 146 -5.53 -18.70 -1.64
CA HIS A 146 -4.32 -18.22 -0.97
C HIS A 146 -3.15 -18.02 -1.95
N ALA A 147 -2.92 -18.97 -2.85
CA ALA A 147 -1.89 -18.85 -3.90
C ALA A 147 -2.14 -17.64 -4.81
N VAL A 148 -3.40 -17.36 -5.15
CA VAL A 148 -3.79 -16.17 -5.92
C VAL A 148 -3.46 -14.88 -5.16
N LEU A 149 -3.71 -14.82 -3.85
CA LEU A 149 -3.35 -13.65 -3.03
C LEU A 149 -1.83 -13.42 -3.01
N VAL A 150 -1.03 -14.46 -2.85
CA VAL A 150 0.43 -14.36 -2.98
C VAL A 150 0.81 -13.88 -4.39
N GLY A 151 0.11 -14.38 -5.42
CA GLY A 151 0.26 -13.93 -6.80
C GLY A 151 0.02 -12.44 -6.99
N TYR A 152 -0.89 -11.83 -6.21
CA TYR A 152 -1.07 -10.36 -6.25
C TYR A 152 0.18 -9.63 -5.76
N GLY A 153 0.94 -10.19 -4.82
CA GLY A 153 2.24 -9.65 -4.45
C GLY A 153 3.19 -9.56 -5.65
N VAL A 154 3.21 -10.58 -6.51
CA VAL A 154 4.00 -10.55 -7.75
C VAL A 154 3.52 -9.42 -8.66
N VAL A 155 2.21 -9.28 -8.86
CA VAL A 155 1.64 -8.21 -9.70
C VAL A 155 2.01 -6.82 -9.14
N ILE A 156 1.91 -6.63 -7.81
CA ILE A 156 2.30 -5.38 -7.15
C ILE A 156 3.80 -5.11 -7.33
N GLY A 157 4.66 -6.12 -7.13
CA GLY A 157 6.10 -6.00 -7.37
C GLY A 157 6.43 -5.60 -8.83
N VAL A 158 5.77 -6.24 -9.80
CA VAL A 158 5.93 -5.92 -11.23
C VAL A 158 5.41 -4.51 -11.54
N ALA A 159 4.26 -4.12 -10.99
CA ALA A 159 3.70 -2.78 -11.17
C ALA A 159 4.63 -1.70 -10.58
N THR A 160 5.19 -1.93 -9.40
CA THR A 160 6.20 -1.06 -8.78
C THR A 160 7.46 -0.96 -9.64
N PHE A 161 7.96 -2.10 -10.13
CA PHE A 161 9.11 -2.15 -11.03
C PHE A 161 8.87 -1.35 -12.32
N ALA A 162 7.72 -1.55 -12.96
CA ALA A 162 7.35 -0.85 -14.19
C ALA A 162 7.21 0.67 -13.96
N ALA A 163 6.50 1.08 -12.90
CA ALA A 163 6.29 2.48 -12.56
C ALA A 163 7.61 3.21 -12.28
N PHE A 164 8.47 2.63 -11.45
CA PHE A 164 9.75 3.26 -11.09
C PHE A 164 10.79 3.22 -12.22
N SER A 165 10.79 2.14 -13.02
CA SER A 165 11.63 2.08 -14.21
C SER A 165 11.25 3.13 -15.24
N ALA A 166 9.95 3.40 -15.38
CA ALA A 166 9.41 4.40 -16.28
C ALA A 166 9.23 5.79 -15.64
N ALA A 167 9.61 5.97 -14.37
CA ALA A 167 9.30 7.17 -13.57
C ALA A 167 9.67 8.48 -14.28
N GLY A 168 10.83 8.55 -14.88
CA GLY A 168 11.26 9.75 -15.62
C GLY A 168 10.39 10.07 -16.84
N ARG A 169 9.89 9.04 -17.55
CA ARG A 169 8.98 9.22 -18.69
C ARG A 169 7.59 9.61 -18.23
N ILE A 170 7.07 8.93 -17.20
CA ILE A 170 5.75 9.20 -16.60
C ILE A 170 5.71 10.62 -16.06
N ALA A 171 6.74 11.05 -15.32
CA ALA A 171 6.83 12.41 -14.79
C ALA A 171 6.87 13.48 -15.90
N LYS A 172 7.54 13.21 -17.01
CA LYS A 172 7.56 14.13 -18.16
C LYS A 172 6.20 14.20 -18.87
N LEU A 173 5.50 13.06 -19.00
CA LEU A 173 4.22 12.97 -19.69
C LEU A 173 3.08 13.60 -18.89
N LEU A 174 2.97 13.26 -17.61
CA LEU A 174 1.90 13.71 -16.73
C LEU A 174 2.17 15.12 -16.16
N GLY A 175 3.42 15.49 -16.03
CA GLY A 175 3.83 16.68 -15.29
C GLY A 175 3.44 16.61 -13.81
N ARG A 176 3.73 17.67 -13.05
CA ARG A 176 3.35 17.76 -11.64
C ARG A 176 1.84 17.75 -11.45
N THR A 177 1.12 18.47 -12.30
CA THR A 177 -0.35 18.57 -12.22
C THR A 177 -1.01 17.23 -12.47
N GLY A 178 -0.59 16.47 -13.48
CA GLY A 178 -1.16 15.15 -13.79
C GLY A 178 -0.93 14.15 -12.68
N ILE A 179 0.26 14.12 -12.09
CA ILE A 179 0.57 13.25 -10.95
C ILE A 179 -0.29 13.63 -9.73
N ASN A 180 -0.45 14.92 -9.44
CA ASN A 180 -1.27 15.39 -8.32
C ASN A 180 -2.75 15.02 -8.52
N VAL A 181 -3.29 15.18 -9.73
CA VAL A 181 -4.68 14.77 -10.05
C VAL A 181 -4.84 13.26 -9.85
N MET A 182 -3.91 12.47 -10.37
CA MET A 182 -3.94 11.01 -10.21
C MET A 182 -3.89 10.60 -8.73
N THR A 183 -3.01 11.22 -7.95
CA THR A 183 -2.88 10.96 -6.50
C THR A 183 -4.17 11.31 -5.76
N ARG A 184 -4.81 12.44 -6.09
CA ARG A 184 -6.10 12.83 -5.49
C ARG A 184 -7.24 11.87 -5.87
N LEU A 185 -7.31 11.44 -7.13
CA LEU A 185 -8.30 10.45 -7.56
C LEU A 185 -8.13 9.13 -6.80
N MET A 186 -6.89 8.65 -6.67
CA MET A 186 -6.61 7.46 -5.85
C MET A 186 -6.97 7.70 -4.38
N GLY A 187 -6.66 8.87 -3.82
CA GLY A 187 -7.06 9.24 -2.47
C GLY A 187 -8.57 9.17 -2.24
N LEU A 188 -9.39 9.65 -3.21
CA LEU A 188 -10.84 9.56 -3.13
C LEU A 188 -11.34 8.10 -3.13
N ILE A 189 -10.78 7.26 -3.99
CA ILE A 189 -11.10 5.82 -4.04
C ILE A 189 -10.74 5.16 -2.70
N LEU A 190 -9.56 5.48 -2.16
CA LEU A 190 -9.12 4.94 -0.86
C LEU A 190 -9.99 5.41 0.29
N ALA A 191 -10.47 6.67 0.26
CA ALA A 191 -11.40 7.18 1.28
C ALA A 191 -12.70 6.36 1.30
N ALA A 192 -13.28 6.09 0.12
CA ALA A 192 -14.48 5.27 -0.01
C ALA A 192 -14.25 3.83 0.51
N MET A 193 -13.13 3.23 0.15
CA MET A 193 -12.75 1.88 0.63
C MET A 193 -12.51 1.86 2.14
N ALA A 194 -11.93 2.92 2.70
CA ALA A 194 -11.72 3.05 4.14
C ALA A 194 -13.04 3.07 4.91
N VAL A 195 -14.03 3.82 4.41
CA VAL A 195 -15.38 3.88 5.01
C VAL A 195 -16.07 2.52 4.93
N GLU A 196 -15.99 1.81 3.80
CA GLU A 196 -16.53 0.45 3.64
C GLU A 196 -15.90 -0.50 4.67
N LEU A 197 -14.57 -0.45 4.81
CA LEU A 197 -13.84 -1.30 5.75
C LEU A 197 -14.18 -1.01 7.21
N LEU A 198 -14.31 0.26 7.57
CA LEU A 198 -14.75 0.71 8.90
C LEU A 198 -16.17 0.23 9.21
N SER A 199 -17.09 0.43 8.27
CA SER A 199 -18.49 0.02 8.41
C SER A 199 -18.61 -1.49 8.65
N ASP A 200 -17.94 -2.29 7.80
CA ASP A 200 -17.94 -3.75 7.92
C ASP A 200 -17.36 -4.21 9.27
N GLY A 201 -16.27 -3.59 9.72
CA GLY A 201 -15.64 -3.92 11.01
C GLY A 201 -16.53 -3.54 12.20
N LEU A 202 -17.13 -2.34 12.20
CA LEU A 202 -18.00 -1.86 13.26
C LEU A 202 -19.28 -2.68 13.38
N LEU A 203 -19.92 -3.05 12.26
CA LEU A 203 -21.11 -3.91 12.26
C LEU A 203 -20.81 -5.30 12.85
N LYS A 204 -19.62 -5.84 12.65
CA LYS A 204 -19.19 -7.11 13.25
C LYS A 204 -18.89 -6.98 14.74
N LEU A 205 -18.31 -5.84 15.18
CA LEU A 205 -18.01 -5.58 16.59
C LEU A 205 -19.28 -5.25 17.38
N PHE A 206 -20.21 -4.54 16.76
CA PHE A 206 -21.44 -4.06 17.37
C PHE A 206 -22.67 -4.47 16.54
N PRO A 207 -23.12 -5.74 16.62
CA PRO A 207 -24.25 -6.23 15.83
C PRO A 207 -25.56 -5.42 16.06
N ALA A 208 -25.69 -4.80 17.22
CA ALA A 208 -26.83 -3.93 17.53
C ALA A 208 -26.97 -2.73 16.58
N LEU A 209 -25.89 -2.28 15.94
CA LEU A 209 -25.91 -1.20 14.95
C LEU A 209 -26.60 -1.61 13.64
N SER A 210 -26.70 -2.89 13.36
CA SER A 210 -27.36 -3.39 12.14
C SER A 210 -28.89 -3.45 12.26
N GLY A 211 -29.45 -3.22 13.45
CA GLY A 211 -30.88 -3.42 13.74
C GLY A 211 -31.32 -4.88 13.66
N LEU A 212 -30.40 -5.81 13.47
CA LEU A 212 -30.68 -7.25 13.51
C LEU A 212 -30.53 -7.75 14.96
N PRO A 213 -31.45 -8.64 15.42
CA PRO A 213 -31.30 -9.24 16.75
C PRO A 213 -29.94 -9.99 16.80
N ALA A 214 -29.20 -9.75 17.88
CA ALA A 214 -27.98 -10.51 18.18
C ALA A 214 -28.41 -11.99 18.40
N ASN A 215 -27.97 -12.87 17.51
CA ASN A 215 -28.08 -14.32 17.70
C ASN A 215 -26.92 -14.84 18.52
#